data_29af23373dada256ebd2cfbbed0b8d14
#
_entry.id   29af23373dada256ebd2cfbbed0b8d14
#
_cell.length_a   1.000
_cell.length_b   1.000
_cell.length_c   1.000
_cell.angle_alpha   90.00
_cell.angle_beta   90.00
_cell.angle_gamma   90.00
#
_symmetry.space_group_name_H-M   'P 1'
#
loop_
_entity.id
_entity.type
_entity.pdbx_description
1 polymer ?
#
loop_
_entity_poly.entity_id
_entity_poly.type
_entity_poly.pdbx_seq_one_letter_code
_entity_poly.pdbx_strand_id
1 'polypeptide(L)'
;MHIRTRAALAALAAIAVAGGSAAAAAAQAAPHAPRQLTFVSRLTAIQFFTASGPVTGFPTTPLVPGDRIIGQDRILQNGKPAGHDNEICTVSFGRDVLCQDIVILTGQGDLQVSWTIQWPATGTRGPATFNGIIDGGTGRFATAHGTFHAATLPDGDMQITADLNAGQQ
;
A
#
# COMPACT_ATOMS: atom_id res chain seq x y z
N MET A 1 18.39 32.26 81.28
CA MET A 1 17.57 31.69 82.37
C MET A 1 16.47 30.88 81.75
N HIS A 2 16.37 29.62 82.14
CA HIS A 2 15.40 28.58 81.82
C HIS A 2 15.60 27.77 80.53
N ILE A 3 16.30 26.70 80.72
CA ILE A 3 16.29 25.38 80.11
C ILE A 3 14.87 24.81 80.10
N ARG A 4 14.43 24.20 79.01
CA ARG A 4 13.53 23.00 78.99
C ARG A 4 13.77 22.09 77.78
N THR A 5 14.45 21.02 78.07
CA THR A 5 14.54 19.76 77.45
C THR A 5 13.16 19.10 77.25
N ARG A 6 12.88 18.48 76.09
CA ARG A 6 11.98 17.32 75.92
C ARG A 6 12.38 16.64 74.65
N ALA A 7 13.08 15.56 74.71
CA ALA A 7 12.71 14.17 74.68
C ALA A 7 12.09 13.70 73.33
N ALA A 8 12.88 12.86 72.71
CA ALA A 8 12.73 11.90 71.67
C ALA A 8 11.38 11.21 71.54
N LEU A 9 11.02 10.92 70.31
CA LEU A 9 10.22 9.72 69.90
C LEU A 9 10.62 9.34 68.51
N ALA A 10 11.32 8.20 68.39
CA ALA A 10 11.62 7.53 67.14
C ALA A 10 10.32 6.89 66.62
N ALA A 11 9.93 7.25 65.45
CA ALA A 11 8.88 6.53 64.67
C ALA A 11 9.55 5.80 63.55
N LEU A 12 9.67 4.49 63.69
CA LEU A 12 10.01 3.58 62.60
C LEU A 12 8.84 3.58 61.60
N ALA A 13 9.02 4.18 60.45
CA ALA A 13 8.12 4.03 59.31
C ALA A 13 8.53 2.79 58.53
N ALA A 14 7.67 1.75 58.58
CA ALA A 14 7.77 0.57 57.76
C ALA A 14 7.52 0.94 56.30
N ILE A 15 8.54 0.75 55.49
CA ILE A 15 8.39 0.88 54.01
C ILE A 15 7.65 -0.35 53.53
N ALA A 16 6.34 -0.22 53.25
CA ALA A 16 5.58 -1.18 52.49
C ALA A 16 6.02 -1.07 51.04
N VAL A 17 6.79 -2.03 50.58
CA VAL A 17 7.06 -2.24 49.16
C VAL A 17 5.76 -2.73 48.55
N ALA A 18 4.98 -1.81 48.01
CA ALA A 18 3.86 -2.16 47.13
C ALA A 18 4.44 -2.73 45.85
N GLY A 19 4.39 -4.04 45.69
CA GLY A 19 4.68 -4.74 44.47
C GLY A 19 3.69 -4.28 43.41
N GLY A 20 4.09 -3.33 42.59
CA GLY A 20 3.38 -2.93 41.40
C GLY A 20 3.44 -4.09 40.41
N SER A 21 2.34 -4.83 40.30
CA SER A 21 2.11 -5.72 39.17
C SER A 21 2.13 -4.86 37.93
N ALA A 22 3.23 -4.87 37.19
CA ALA A 22 3.25 -4.37 35.81
C ALA A 22 2.25 -5.23 35.04
N ALA A 23 1.04 -4.72 34.86
CA ALA A 23 0.13 -5.26 33.87
C ALA A 23 0.85 -5.12 32.53
N ALA A 24 1.38 -6.23 32.04
CA ALA A 24 1.82 -6.33 30.67
C ALA A 24 0.61 -5.99 29.80
N ALA A 25 0.59 -4.77 29.24
CA ALA A 25 -0.38 -4.42 28.23
C ALA A 25 -0.18 -5.45 27.12
N ALA A 26 -1.12 -6.40 27.00
CA ALA A 26 -1.16 -7.32 25.90
C ALA A 26 -1.20 -6.43 24.65
N ALA A 27 -0.12 -6.43 23.90
CA ALA A 27 -0.07 -5.81 22.59
C ALA A 27 -1.19 -6.49 21.80
N GLN A 28 -2.28 -5.75 21.60
CA GLN A 28 -3.37 -6.23 20.74
C GLN A 28 -2.73 -6.43 19.38
N ALA A 29 -2.60 -7.70 18.96
CA ALA A 29 -2.14 -8.05 17.63
C ALA A 29 -2.98 -7.24 16.65
N ALA A 30 -2.33 -6.43 15.84
CA ALA A 30 -3.00 -5.68 14.79
C ALA A 30 -3.84 -6.67 13.96
N PRO A 31 -5.07 -6.33 13.59
CA PRO A 31 -5.90 -7.22 12.80
C PRO A 31 -5.11 -7.61 11.55
N HIS A 32 -4.87 -8.89 11.37
CA HIS A 32 -4.17 -9.40 10.20
C HIS A 32 -4.84 -8.90 8.93
N ALA A 33 -4.04 -8.47 7.97
CA ALA A 33 -4.54 -8.13 6.64
C ALA A 33 -5.34 -9.32 6.08
N PRO A 34 -6.41 -9.08 5.34
CA PRO A 34 -7.14 -10.17 4.70
C PRO A 34 -6.17 -10.96 3.81
N ARG A 35 -6.32 -12.29 3.81
CA ARG A 35 -5.51 -13.18 2.99
C ARG A 35 -5.69 -12.93 1.50
N GLN A 36 -6.89 -12.50 1.12
CA GLN A 36 -7.24 -12.11 -0.23
C GLN A 36 -7.99 -10.78 -0.20
N LEU A 37 -7.61 -9.90 -1.09
CA LEU A 37 -8.22 -8.58 -1.26
C LEU A 37 -8.64 -8.43 -2.73
N THR A 38 -9.91 -8.09 -2.96
CA THR A 38 -10.41 -7.82 -4.31
C THR A 38 -10.96 -6.41 -4.38
N PHE A 39 -10.60 -5.70 -5.43
CA PHE A 39 -11.11 -4.36 -5.74
C PHE A 39 -11.16 -4.13 -7.26
N VAL A 40 -11.85 -3.09 -7.66
CA VAL A 40 -11.91 -2.63 -9.04
C VAL A 40 -11.14 -1.32 -9.14
N SER A 41 -10.22 -1.25 -10.07
CA SER A 41 -9.49 -0.04 -10.45
C SER A 41 -10.16 0.57 -11.67
N ARG A 42 -10.53 1.85 -11.57
CA ARG A 42 -11.17 2.64 -12.62
C ARG A 42 -10.30 3.80 -13.01
N LEU A 43 -9.81 3.79 -14.24
CA LEU A 43 -8.93 4.83 -14.76
C LEU A 43 -9.62 6.22 -14.68
N THR A 44 -8.96 7.16 -14.03
CA THR A 44 -9.42 8.55 -13.90
C THR A 44 -8.53 9.53 -14.66
N ALA A 45 -7.24 9.23 -14.74
CA ALA A 45 -6.27 10.03 -15.51
C ALA A 45 -5.15 9.15 -16.06
N ILE A 46 -4.67 9.45 -17.25
CA ILE A 46 -3.48 8.85 -17.82
C ILE A 46 -2.71 9.89 -18.63
N GLN A 47 -1.40 9.88 -18.47
CA GLN A 47 -0.48 10.76 -19.20
C GLN A 47 0.69 9.95 -19.72
N PHE A 48 0.97 10.10 -21.01
CA PHE A 48 2.14 9.53 -21.65
C PHE A 48 3.23 10.60 -21.81
N PHE A 49 4.46 10.22 -21.56
CA PHE A 49 5.65 11.05 -21.75
C PHE A 49 6.61 10.35 -22.70
N THR A 50 6.84 10.94 -23.83
CA THR A 50 7.78 10.45 -24.86
C THR A 50 9.01 11.34 -24.90
N ALA A 51 10.02 10.96 -25.68
CA ALA A 51 11.18 11.80 -25.93
C ALA A 51 10.80 13.18 -26.52
N SER A 52 9.64 13.29 -27.17
CA SER A 52 9.10 14.54 -27.72
C SER A 52 8.26 15.35 -26.73
N GLY A 53 8.09 14.85 -25.51
CA GLY A 53 7.28 15.48 -24.46
C GLY A 53 5.98 14.74 -24.18
N PRO A 54 5.07 15.36 -23.38
CA PRO A 54 3.80 14.75 -23.01
C PRO A 54 2.87 14.60 -24.22
N VAL A 55 2.14 13.47 -24.25
CA VAL A 55 1.17 13.14 -25.32
C VAL A 55 -0.21 13.05 -24.71
N THR A 56 -1.18 13.75 -25.29
CA THR A 56 -2.58 13.67 -24.88
C THR A 56 -3.25 12.44 -25.51
N GLY A 57 -3.89 11.62 -24.67
CA GLY A 57 -4.52 10.37 -25.09
C GLY A 57 -3.52 9.24 -25.32
N PHE A 58 -4.01 8.12 -25.87
CA PHE A 58 -3.15 6.99 -26.18
C PHE A 58 -2.25 7.29 -27.39
N PRO A 59 -0.95 6.95 -27.32
CA PRO A 59 -0.03 7.21 -28.42
C PRO A 59 -0.44 6.41 -29.66
N THR A 60 -0.36 7.05 -30.81
CA THR A 60 -0.58 6.41 -32.11
C THR A 60 0.70 5.79 -32.68
N THR A 61 1.85 6.14 -32.11
CA THR A 61 3.14 5.56 -32.44
C THR A 61 3.57 4.57 -31.33
N PRO A 62 4.36 3.55 -31.68
CA PRO A 62 4.92 2.66 -30.68
C PRO A 62 5.70 3.42 -29.60
N LEU A 63 5.51 3.04 -28.34
CA LEU A 63 6.35 3.51 -27.26
C LEU A 63 7.78 2.96 -27.44
N VAL A 64 8.77 3.75 -27.06
CA VAL A 64 10.19 3.40 -27.15
C VAL A 64 10.83 3.39 -25.77
N PRO A 65 11.99 2.73 -25.60
CA PRO A 65 12.70 2.69 -24.33
C PRO A 65 12.94 4.09 -23.76
N GLY A 66 12.58 4.27 -22.48
CA GLY A 66 12.64 5.55 -21.77
C GLY A 66 11.31 6.33 -21.75
N ASP A 67 10.35 6.00 -22.59
CA ASP A 67 9.01 6.57 -22.48
C ASP A 67 8.36 6.14 -21.15
N ARG A 68 7.48 7.01 -20.62
CA ARG A 68 6.81 6.79 -19.34
C ARG A 68 5.30 6.96 -19.49
N ILE A 69 4.59 6.23 -18.65
CA ILE A 69 3.15 6.33 -18.47
C ILE A 69 2.92 6.66 -17.00
N ILE A 70 2.09 7.64 -16.73
CA ILE A 70 1.63 7.96 -15.38
C ILE A 70 0.12 7.81 -15.37
N GLY A 71 -0.38 6.96 -14.50
CA GLY A 71 -1.80 6.68 -14.32
C GLY A 71 -2.28 7.09 -12.93
N GLN A 72 -3.56 7.35 -12.84
CA GLN A 72 -4.29 7.48 -11.59
C GLN A 72 -5.66 6.83 -11.74
N ASP A 73 -5.99 5.97 -10.80
CA ASP A 73 -7.26 5.27 -10.79
C ASP A 73 -8.04 5.55 -9.51
N ARG A 74 -9.34 5.38 -9.59
CA ARG A 74 -10.21 5.29 -8.43
C ARG A 74 -10.39 3.82 -8.06
N ILE A 75 -10.16 3.51 -6.79
CA ILE A 75 -10.36 2.17 -6.26
C ILE A 75 -11.78 2.03 -5.72
N LEU A 76 -12.45 0.96 -6.13
CA LEU A 76 -13.80 0.60 -5.69
C LEU A 76 -13.77 -0.77 -5.00
N GLN A 77 -14.38 -0.88 -3.83
CA GLN A 77 -14.67 -2.14 -3.16
C GLN A 77 -16.18 -2.31 -3.03
N ASN A 78 -16.70 -3.44 -3.48
CA ASN A 78 -18.16 -3.69 -3.48
C ASN A 78 -18.94 -2.55 -4.18
N GLY A 79 -18.40 -2.01 -5.27
CA GLY A 79 -18.99 -0.91 -6.03
C GLY A 79 -18.94 0.47 -5.38
N LYS A 80 -18.31 0.61 -4.22
CA LYS A 80 -18.19 1.89 -3.49
C LYS A 80 -16.77 2.42 -3.53
N PRO A 81 -16.57 3.75 -3.60
CA PRO A 81 -15.24 4.34 -3.49
C PRO A 81 -14.54 3.88 -2.20
N ALA A 82 -13.32 3.36 -2.35
CA ALA A 82 -12.52 2.82 -1.27
C ALA A 82 -11.12 3.42 -1.22
N GLY A 83 -10.71 4.16 -2.27
CA GLY A 83 -9.39 4.76 -2.34
C GLY A 83 -9.05 5.24 -3.75
N HIS A 84 -7.78 5.35 -3.99
CA HIS A 84 -7.19 5.67 -5.29
C HIS A 84 -5.81 5.02 -5.40
N ASP A 85 -5.25 5.01 -6.58
CA ASP A 85 -3.87 4.62 -6.80
C ASP A 85 -3.12 5.64 -7.66
N ASN A 86 -1.80 5.48 -7.70
CA ASN A 86 -0.92 6.27 -8.55
C ASN A 86 0.14 5.35 -9.12
N GLU A 87 0.07 5.10 -10.43
CA GLU A 87 1.01 4.26 -11.12
C GLU A 87 2.03 5.05 -11.93
N ILE A 88 3.23 4.52 -12.02
CA ILE A 88 4.25 4.94 -12.98
C ILE A 88 4.80 3.72 -13.69
N CYS A 89 4.78 3.77 -15.02
CA CYS A 89 5.36 2.75 -15.86
C CYS A 89 6.47 3.33 -16.73
N THR A 90 7.53 2.55 -16.95
CA THR A 90 8.64 2.92 -17.82
C THR A 90 8.83 1.84 -18.87
N VAL A 91 8.90 2.27 -20.13
CA VAL A 91 9.16 1.37 -21.25
C VAL A 91 10.64 0.98 -21.26
N SER A 92 10.89 -0.31 -21.26
CA SER A 92 12.20 -0.93 -21.36
C SER A 92 12.45 -1.43 -22.79
N PHE A 93 13.43 -2.30 -22.96
CA PHE A 93 13.75 -2.88 -24.26
C PHE A 93 12.64 -3.84 -24.75
N GLY A 94 12.43 -3.92 -26.03
CA GLY A 94 11.53 -4.89 -26.64
C GLY A 94 10.04 -4.72 -26.35
N ARG A 95 9.57 -3.54 -25.93
CA ARG A 95 8.20 -3.23 -25.49
C ARG A 95 7.82 -3.77 -24.12
N ASP A 96 8.77 -4.22 -23.33
CA ASP A 96 8.53 -4.52 -21.92
C ASP A 96 8.32 -3.20 -21.19
N VAL A 97 7.27 -3.14 -20.37
CA VAL A 97 6.91 -1.99 -19.56
C VAL A 97 6.94 -2.41 -18.10
N LEU A 98 7.82 -1.77 -17.34
CA LEU A 98 7.97 -1.98 -15.90
C LEU A 98 7.10 -0.96 -15.18
N CYS A 99 6.18 -1.43 -14.38
CA CYS A 99 5.23 -0.62 -13.64
C CYS A 99 5.43 -0.75 -12.13
N GLN A 100 5.23 0.36 -11.44
CA GLN A 100 5.12 0.45 -9.99
C GLN A 100 3.89 1.26 -9.65
N ASP A 101 3.19 0.88 -8.59
CA ASP A 101 1.98 1.52 -8.16
C ASP A 101 1.86 1.54 -6.65
N ILE A 102 1.19 2.58 -6.14
CA ILE A 102 0.82 2.72 -4.74
C ILE A 102 -0.71 2.80 -4.66
N VAL A 103 -1.31 1.70 -4.24
CA VAL A 103 -2.76 1.58 -4.03
C VAL A 103 -3.09 2.06 -2.62
N ILE A 104 -3.74 3.20 -2.50
CA ILE A 104 -4.13 3.84 -1.24
C ILE A 104 -5.57 3.46 -0.89
N LEU A 105 -5.75 2.66 0.16
CA LEU A 105 -7.05 2.24 0.66
C LEU A 105 -7.43 3.07 1.89
N THR A 106 -8.46 3.90 1.74
CA THR A 106 -8.88 4.86 2.77
C THR A 106 -9.13 4.19 4.12
N GLY A 107 -8.41 4.66 5.14
CA GLY A 107 -8.51 4.14 6.51
C GLY A 107 -7.91 2.75 6.74
N GLN A 108 -7.26 2.15 5.73
CA GLN A 108 -6.63 0.84 5.82
C GLN A 108 -5.11 0.89 5.70
N GLY A 109 -4.58 1.78 4.88
CA GLY A 109 -3.16 1.88 4.54
C GLY A 109 -2.94 1.73 3.04
N ASP A 110 -1.68 1.58 2.65
CA ASP A 110 -1.27 1.52 1.26
C ASP A 110 -0.69 0.16 0.93
N LEU A 111 -0.84 -0.28 -0.31
CA LEU A 111 -0.11 -1.41 -0.90
C LEU A 111 0.87 -0.88 -1.94
N GLN A 112 2.10 -1.36 -1.91
CA GLN A 112 3.09 -1.15 -2.95
C GLN A 112 3.12 -2.38 -3.84
N VAL A 113 2.95 -2.18 -5.13
CA VAL A 113 2.87 -3.27 -6.10
C VAL A 113 3.75 -2.99 -7.31
N SER A 114 4.24 -4.04 -7.95
CA SER A 114 5.01 -3.91 -9.17
C SER A 114 4.69 -5.04 -10.15
N TRP A 115 4.80 -4.75 -11.44
CA TRP A 115 4.57 -5.72 -12.50
C TRP A 115 5.33 -5.37 -13.78
N THR A 116 5.40 -6.33 -14.67
CA THR A 116 5.92 -6.15 -16.03
C THR A 116 4.89 -6.63 -17.02
N ILE A 117 4.63 -5.85 -18.05
CA ILE A 117 3.76 -6.21 -19.15
C ILE A 117 4.45 -5.94 -20.49
N GLN A 118 4.00 -6.61 -21.53
CA GLN A 118 4.34 -6.21 -22.90
C GLN A 118 3.28 -5.25 -23.41
N TRP A 119 3.70 -4.03 -23.76
CA TRP A 119 2.77 -3.06 -24.33
C TRP A 119 2.45 -3.42 -25.78
N PRO A 120 1.16 -3.35 -26.18
CA PRO A 120 0.77 -3.61 -27.56
C PRO A 120 1.45 -2.65 -28.55
N ALA A 121 1.61 -3.09 -29.78
CA ALA A 121 2.37 -2.36 -30.80
C ALA A 121 1.81 -0.96 -31.13
N THR A 122 0.50 -0.77 -31.10
CA THR A 122 -0.16 0.54 -31.36
C THR A 122 -1.56 0.57 -30.75
N GLY A 123 -1.97 1.75 -30.28
CA GLY A 123 -3.37 2.19 -30.12
C GLY A 123 -4.32 1.38 -29.27
N THR A 124 -3.86 0.33 -28.66
CA THR A 124 -4.68 -0.54 -27.81
C THR A 124 -4.40 -0.23 -26.33
N ARG A 125 -5.40 -0.41 -25.50
CA ARG A 125 -5.22 -0.47 -24.05
C ARG A 125 -4.26 -1.60 -23.70
N GLY A 126 -3.69 -1.58 -22.52
CA GLY A 126 -2.82 -2.64 -22.00
C GLY A 126 -3.40 -4.06 -22.15
N PRO A 127 -2.67 -5.09 -21.77
CA PRO A 127 -3.12 -6.48 -21.88
C PRO A 127 -4.42 -6.70 -21.11
N ALA A 128 -5.25 -7.64 -21.58
CA ALA A 128 -6.52 -7.98 -20.94
C ALA A 128 -6.34 -8.56 -19.53
N THR A 129 -5.20 -9.19 -19.28
CA THR A 129 -4.82 -9.73 -17.95
C THR A 129 -3.33 -9.60 -17.74
N PHE A 130 -2.92 -9.43 -16.48
CA PHE A 130 -1.51 -9.51 -16.07
C PHE A 130 -1.41 -9.90 -14.60
N ASN A 131 -0.21 -10.28 -14.19
CA ASN A 131 0.12 -10.58 -12.80
C ASN A 131 1.24 -9.66 -12.32
N GLY A 132 1.31 -9.46 -11.02
CA GLY A 132 2.38 -8.73 -10.40
C GLY A 132 2.64 -9.21 -8.98
N ILE A 133 3.55 -8.53 -8.32
CA ILE A 133 3.95 -8.81 -6.94
C ILE A 133 3.52 -7.66 -6.04
N ILE A 134 3.33 -7.99 -4.78
CA ILE A 134 3.07 -7.04 -3.70
C ILE A 134 4.36 -6.96 -2.90
N ASP A 135 4.99 -5.79 -2.95
CA ASP A 135 6.33 -5.56 -2.40
C ASP A 135 6.29 -5.11 -0.94
N GLY A 136 5.14 -4.64 -0.47
CA GLY A 136 4.97 -4.10 0.88
C GLY A 136 3.74 -3.23 1.02
N GLY A 137 3.73 -2.41 2.08
CA GLY A 137 2.66 -1.45 2.30
C GLY A 137 2.78 -0.74 3.63
N THR A 138 1.73 -0.02 4.00
CA THR A 138 1.60 0.70 5.28
C THR A 138 0.30 0.33 6.00
N GLY A 139 0.14 0.80 7.23
CA GLY A 139 -1.08 0.55 8.01
C GLY A 139 -1.35 -0.94 8.19
N ARG A 140 -2.52 -1.42 7.77
CA ARG A 140 -2.89 -2.85 7.83
C ARG A 140 -2.03 -3.74 6.92
N PHE A 141 -1.30 -3.14 5.99
CA PHE A 141 -0.50 -3.83 4.98
C PHE A 141 1.01 -3.68 5.21
N ALA A 142 1.44 -3.20 6.39
CA ALA A 142 2.84 -2.87 6.69
C ALA A 142 3.83 -4.04 6.48
N THR A 143 3.35 -5.29 6.56
CA THR A 143 4.14 -6.49 6.32
C THR A 143 3.59 -7.33 5.17
N ALA A 144 2.73 -6.74 4.34
CA ALA A 144 2.11 -7.46 3.23
C ALA A 144 3.14 -7.78 2.15
N HIS A 145 3.14 -9.03 1.73
CA HIS A 145 3.85 -9.52 0.55
C HIS A 145 2.91 -10.47 -0.19
N GLY A 146 3.12 -10.68 -1.45
CA GLY A 146 2.30 -11.62 -2.18
C GLY A 146 2.28 -11.37 -3.68
N THR A 147 1.20 -11.79 -4.30
CA THR A 147 0.97 -11.62 -5.73
C THR A 147 -0.39 -11.00 -5.97
N PHE A 148 -0.58 -10.43 -7.12
CA PHE A 148 -1.90 -10.04 -7.58
C PHE A 148 -2.13 -10.48 -9.03
N HIS A 149 -3.40 -10.65 -9.34
CA HIS A 149 -3.90 -10.87 -10.69
C HIS A 149 -4.82 -9.71 -11.08
N ALA A 150 -4.62 -9.16 -12.26
CA ALA A 150 -5.45 -8.12 -12.85
C ALA A 150 -6.16 -8.62 -14.10
N ALA A 151 -7.44 -8.30 -14.24
CA ALA A 151 -8.24 -8.65 -15.40
C ALA A 151 -9.13 -7.48 -15.83
N THR A 152 -9.11 -7.13 -17.12
CA THR A 152 -9.96 -6.09 -17.68
C THR A 152 -11.41 -6.55 -17.73
N LEU A 153 -12.32 -5.77 -17.20
CA LEU A 153 -13.75 -5.99 -17.22
C LEU A 153 -14.37 -5.48 -18.55
N PRO A 154 -15.59 -5.94 -18.90
CA PRO A 154 -16.25 -5.52 -20.14
C PRO A 154 -16.47 -4.00 -20.27
N ASP A 155 -16.60 -3.28 -19.16
CA ASP A 155 -16.74 -1.82 -19.11
C ASP A 155 -15.41 -1.05 -19.24
N GLY A 156 -14.30 -1.80 -19.26
CA GLY A 156 -12.94 -1.27 -19.37
C GLY A 156 -12.28 -0.95 -18.04
N ASP A 157 -12.95 -1.13 -16.92
CA ASP A 157 -12.36 -1.12 -15.58
C ASP A 157 -11.47 -2.37 -15.40
N MET A 158 -10.66 -2.41 -14.36
CA MET A 158 -9.79 -3.53 -14.07
C MET A 158 -10.12 -4.15 -12.71
N GLN A 159 -10.43 -5.44 -12.69
CA GLN A 159 -10.54 -6.18 -11.45
C GLN A 159 -9.17 -6.64 -10.98
N ILE A 160 -8.83 -6.30 -9.75
CA ILE A 160 -7.59 -6.70 -9.09
C ILE A 160 -7.91 -7.68 -7.98
N THR A 161 -7.25 -8.81 -7.98
CA THR A 161 -7.30 -9.79 -6.88
C THR A 161 -5.89 -9.96 -6.33
N ALA A 162 -5.68 -9.52 -5.11
CA ALA A 162 -4.41 -9.58 -4.40
C ALA A 162 -4.43 -10.73 -3.39
N ASP A 163 -3.46 -11.63 -3.49
CA ASP A 163 -3.22 -12.72 -2.53
C ASP A 163 -2.07 -12.28 -1.60
N LEU A 164 -2.44 -11.98 -0.37
CA LEU A 164 -1.54 -11.46 0.64
C LEU A 164 -1.00 -12.59 1.52
N ASN A 165 0.31 -12.70 1.60
CA ASN A 165 0.98 -13.51 2.61
C ASN A 165 1.20 -12.63 3.84
N ALA A 166 0.68 -13.04 4.99
CA ALA A 166 1.07 -12.43 6.25
C ALA A 166 2.56 -12.72 6.47
N GLY A 167 3.38 -11.68 6.55
CA GLY A 167 4.80 -11.82 6.84
C GLY A 167 4.94 -12.63 8.15
N GLN A 168 5.72 -13.68 8.13
CA GLN A 168 6.18 -14.34 9.35
C GLN A 168 7.12 -13.34 10.05
N GLN A 169 6.69 -12.82 11.18
CA GLN A 169 7.55 -12.07 12.12
C GLN A 169 8.35 -13.04 12.96
#